data_7604ccedf004f03689d728f54f3bba64
#
_entry.id   7604ccedf004f03689d728f54f3bba64
#
_cell.length_a   1.000
_cell.length_b   1.000
_cell.length_c   1.000
_cell.angle_alpha   90.00
_cell.angle_beta   90.00
_cell.angle_gamma   90.00
#
_symmetry.space_group_name_H-M   'P 1'
#
loop_
_entity.id
_entity.type
_entity.pdbx_description
1 polymer ?
#
loop_
_entity_poly.entity_id
_entity_poly.type
_entity_poly.pdbx_seq_one_letter_code
_entity_poly.pdbx_strand_id
1 'polypeptide(L)'
;MRLRWSVAFLVMTAASVGYAQLPSTTTVEAPGGAITITALGHASVQLEQGGKVVIVDPVTMMADLSKAKPADLILITDIHGDHYDPAAVAKLRKPNAPVVVPQAVADMKQIPNPTVMVNATMRTNEQALAGLTIISVPAYNVQRGPAPGQFYHPRGRGQGYVVAFTDKLAAVRQNQAGQVYVAGDTECVPAMTTWVTNVNVAMMPMNLPYTMTPAEAAACVKDFKPKIAIPYHYMGQKPEEFADALKGTMIEVRLLNWYPKT
;
A
#
# COMPACT_ATOMS: atom_id res chain seq x y z
N MET A 1 3.27 -75.42 -20.03
CA MET A 1 2.31 -74.38 -19.51
C MET A 1 3.13 -73.23 -18.97
N ARG A 2 3.28 -72.14 -19.72
CA ARG A 2 4.08 -70.97 -19.34
C ARG A 2 3.13 -69.86 -18.93
N LEU A 3 3.18 -69.49 -17.65
CA LEU A 3 2.34 -68.44 -17.04
C LEU A 3 2.95 -67.09 -17.41
N ARG A 4 2.21 -66.24 -18.14
CA ARG A 4 2.60 -64.87 -18.48
C ARG A 4 2.01 -63.95 -17.43
N TRP A 5 2.88 -63.29 -16.65
CA TRP A 5 2.50 -62.20 -15.74
C TRP A 5 2.44 -60.89 -16.53
N SER A 6 1.27 -60.31 -16.64
CA SER A 6 1.09 -58.96 -17.19
C SER A 6 1.20 -57.96 -16.04
N VAL A 7 2.26 -57.16 -16.08
CA VAL A 7 2.42 -56.04 -15.14
C VAL A 7 1.67 -54.83 -15.71
N ALA A 8 0.57 -54.45 -15.07
CA ALA A 8 -0.15 -53.22 -15.40
C ALA A 8 0.57 -52.04 -14.76
N PHE A 9 1.15 -51.14 -15.58
CA PHE A 9 1.65 -49.85 -15.13
C PHE A 9 0.51 -48.89 -14.91
N LEU A 10 0.25 -48.53 -13.64
CA LEU A 10 -0.69 -47.48 -13.27
C LEU A 10 0.04 -46.13 -13.49
N VAL A 11 -0.27 -45.42 -14.58
CA VAL A 11 0.20 -44.06 -14.81
C VAL A 11 -0.60 -43.11 -13.89
N MET A 12 -0.03 -42.72 -12.78
CA MET A 12 -0.57 -41.62 -11.97
C MET A 12 -0.31 -40.30 -12.71
N THR A 13 -1.32 -39.75 -13.36
CA THR A 13 -1.28 -38.38 -13.82
C THR A 13 -1.37 -37.46 -12.61
N ALA A 14 -0.24 -36.83 -12.23
CA ALA A 14 -0.24 -35.75 -11.27
C ALA A 14 -1.02 -34.57 -11.89
N ALA A 15 -2.21 -34.32 -11.39
CA ALA A 15 -2.94 -33.10 -11.69
C ALA A 15 -2.12 -31.94 -11.10
N SER A 16 -1.47 -31.14 -11.94
CA SER A 16 -0.89 -29.87 -11.54
C SER A 16 -2.04 -28.97 -11.11
N VAL A 17 -2.17 -28.73 -9.82
CA VAL A 17 -3.02 -27.66 -9.29
C VAL A 17 -2.39 -26.36 -9.78
N GLY A 18 -2.94 -25.80 -10.86
CA GLY A 18 -2.56 -24.48 -11.34
C GLY A 18 -2.91 -23.47 -10.26
N TYR A 19 -1.91 -22.90 -9.60
CA TYR A 19 -2.11 -21.73 -8.76
C TYR A 19 -2.62 -20.60 -9.65
N ALA A 20 -3.89 -20.21 -9.47
CA ALA A 20 -4.44 -19.06 -10.15
C ALA A 20 -3.56 -17.85 -9.81
N GLN A 21 -3.09 -17.15 -10.84
CA GLN A 21 -2.28 -15.96 -10.65
C GLN A 21 -3.12 -14.91 -9.90
N LEU A 22 -2.59 -14.34 -8.81
CA LEU A 22 -3.28 -13.28 -8.05
C LEU A 22 -3.64 -12.11 -8.99
N PRO A 23 -4.81 -11.47 -8.81
CA PRO A 23 -5.20 -10.32 -9.62
C PRO A 23 -4.31 -9.11 -9.28
N SER A 24 -4.03 -8.26 -10.25
CA SER A 24 -3.36 -6.97 -10.01
C SER A 24 -4.32 -5.86 -9.60
N THR A 25 -5.64 -6.09 -9.69
CA THR A 25 -6.66 -5.07 -9.40
C THR A 25 -7.77 -5.68 -8.55
N THR A 26 -8.29 -4.89 -7.62
CA THR A 26 -9.48 -5.21 -6.83
C THR A 26 -10.39 -3.99 -6.71
N THR A 27 -11.68 -4.23 -6.48
CA THR A 27 -12.69 -3.19 -6.27
C THR A 27 -13.34 -3.36 -4.92
N VAL A 28 -13.48 -2.28 -4.17
CA VAL A 28 -14.02 -2.24 -2.80
C VAL A 28 -15.21 -1.30 -2.75
N GLU A 29 -16.35 -1.79 -2.30
CA GLU A 29 -17.52 -0.95 -2.06
C GLU A 29 -17.28 -0.02 -0.87
N ALA A 30 -17.51 1.27 -1.08
CA ALA A 30 -17.29 2.31 -0.09
C ALA A 30 -18.31 3.45 -0.26
N PRO A 31 -18.51 4.31 0.75
CA PRO A 31 -19.30 5.51 0.59
C PRO A 31 -18.76 6.39 -0.55
N GLY A 32 -19.66 6.86 -1.41
CA GLY A 32 -19.29 7.62 -2.61
C GLY A 32 -19.05 6.77 -3.85
N GLY A 33 -19.21 5.44 -3.77
CA GLY A 33 -19.04 4.48 -4.86
C GLY A 33 -17.87 3.53 -4.67
N ALA A 34 -17.66 2.65 -5.61
CA ALA A 34 -16.59 1.66 -5.56
C ALA A 34 -15.20 2.31 -5.69
N ILE A 35 -14.26 1.87 -4.85
CA ILE A 35 -12.84 2.20 -4.94
C ILE A 35 -12.14 1.10 -5.72
N THR A 36 -11.50 1.43 -6.83
CA THR A 36 -10.63 0.52 -7.56
C THR A 36 -9.19 0.71 -7.11
N ILE A 37 -8.53 -0.39 -6.75
CA ILE A 37 -7.14 -0.43 -6.30
C ILE A 37 -6.35 -1.28 -7.28
N THR A 38 -5.33 -0.71 -7.89
CA THR A 38 -4.46 -1.41 -8.84
C THR A 38 -3.03 -1.45 -8.29
N ALA A 39 -2.51 -2.66 -8.09
CA ALA A 39 -1.10 -2.91 -7.81
C ALA A 39 -0.30 -2.65 -9.09
N LEU A 40 0.49 -1.60 -9.12
CA LEU A 40 1.38 -1.27 -10.24
C LEU A 40 2.71 -2.02 -10.12
N GLY A 41 3.11 -2.34 -8.90
CA GLY A 41 4.30 -3.11 -8.54
C GLY A 41 4.97 -2.56 -7.29
N HIS A 42 5.57 -3.46 -6.50
CA HIS A 42 6.30 -3.15 -5.25
C HIS A 42 5.51 -2.23 -4.31
N ALA A 43 5.91 -0.94 -4.18
CA ALA A 43 5.22 0.07 -3.38
C ALA A 43 4.22 0.91 -4.20
N SER A 44 4.27 0.82 -5.54
CA SER A 44 3.46 1.67 -6.43
C SER A 44 2.01 1.19 -6.51
N VAL A 45 1.06 2.06 -6.17
CA VAL A 45 -0.38 1.76 -6.22
C VAL A 45 -1.17 2.87 -6.87
N GLN A 46 -2.20 2.50 -7.63
CA GLN A 46 -3.21 3.42 -8.15
C GLN A 46 -4.54 3.20 -7.44
N LEU A 47 -5.15 4.28 -6.98
CA LEU A 47 -6.45 4.31 -6.31
C LEU A 47 -7.41 5.16 -7.15
N GLU A 48 -8.63 4.66 -7.38
CA GLU A 48 -9.62 5.37 -8.19
C GLU A 48 -10.99 5.33 -7.52
N GLN A 49 -11.67 6.48 -7.46
CA GLN A 49 -13.10 6.59 -7.10
C GLN A 49 -13.67 7.87 -7.71
N GLY A 50 -14.91 7.82 -8.22
CA GLY A 50 -15.62 9.00 -8.70
C GLY A 50 -14.89 9.77 -9.81
N GLY A 51 -14.12 9.08 -10.66
CA GLY A 51 -13.31 9.68 -11.73
C GLY A 51 -12.01 10.33 -11.27
N LYS A 52 -11.68 10.30 -9.96
CA LYS A 52 -10.39 10.73 -9.43
C LYS A 52 -9.39 9.60 -9.46
N VAL A 53 -8.15 9.91 -9.82
CA VAL A 53 -7.00 9.00 -9.85
C VAL A 53 -5.94 9.52 -8.89
N VAL A 54 -5.56 8.70 -7.90
CA VAL A 54 -4.45 8.94 -6.99
C VAL A 54 -3.39 7.88 -7.24
N ILE A 55 -2.13 8.29 -7.38
CA ILE A 55 -1.01 7.36 -7.46
C ILE A 55 -0.10 7.59 -6.26
N VAL A 56 0.28 6.51 -5.58
CA VAL A 56 1.23 6.51 -4.48
C VAL A 56 2.52 5.86 -4.96
N ASP A 57 3.65 6.49 -4.67
CA ASP A 57 5.00 6.01 -4.94
C ASP A 57 5.23 5.50 -6.38
N PRO A 58 4.94 6.31 -7.42
CA PRO A 58 5.20 5.87 -8.78
C PRO A 58 6.71 5.77 -9.04
N VAL A 59 7.19 4.54 -9.33
CA VAL A 59 8.58 4.28 -9.68
C VAL A 59 8.69 3.40 -10.93
N THR A 60 9.69 3.65 -11.78
CA THR A 60 9.90 2.88 -13.01
C THR A 60 10.69 1.61 -12.79
N MET A 61 11.50 1.56 -11.73
CA MET A 61 12.44 0.47 -11.48
C MET A 61 11.74 -0.85 -11.10
N MET A 62 10.61 -0.77 -10.38
CA MET A 62 9.96 -1.96 -9.79
C MET A 62 8.45 -2.03 -10.08
N ALA A 63 7.91 -1.12 -10.89
CA ALA A 63 6.49 -1.06 -11.21
C ALA A 63 6.25 -1.02 -12.73
N ASP A 64 5.15 -1.68 -13.15
CA ASP A 64 4.64 -1.56 -14.52
C ASP A 64 3.72 -0.35 -14.62
N LEU A 65 4.30 0.81 -14.92
CA LEU A 65 3.56 2.05 -15.09
C LEU A 65 2.82 2.16 -16.43
N SER A 66 2.87 1.16 -17.31
CA SER A 66 2.11 1.15 -18.57
C SER A 66 0.59 1.11 -18.32
N LYS A 67 0.18 0.57 -17.18
CA LYS A 67 -1.22 0.47 -16.73
C LYS A 67 -1.68 1.69 -15.92
N ALA A 68 -0.76 2.57 -15.56
CA ALA A 68 -1.08 3.75 -14.77
C ALA A 68 -1.81 4.81 -15.60
N LYS A 69 -2.84 5.40 -15.01
CA LYS A 69 -3.57 6.54 -15.59
C LYS A 69 -2.94 7.86 -15.15
N PRO A 70 -3.12 8.94 -15.92
CA PRO A 70 -2.72 10.27 -15.45
C PRO A 70 -3.40 10.62 -14.12
N ALA A 71 -2.58 11.03 -13.13
CA ALA A 71 -3.02 11.24 -11.76
C ALA A 71 -3.59 12.64 -11.51
N ASP A 72 -4.70 12.72 -10.78
CA ASP A 72 -5.22 13.96 -10.21
C ASP A 72 -4.44 14.39 -8.95
N LEU A 73 -3.76 13.43 -8.31
CA LEU A 73 -2.91 13.64 -7.15
C LEU A 73 -1.85 12.54 -7.09
N ILE A 74 -0.62 12.91 -6.74
CA ILE A 74 0.47 11.95 -6.48
C ILE A 74 0.92 12.11 -5.02
N LEU A 75 1.15 10.98 -4.35
CA LEU A 75 1.66 10.90 -2.98
C LEU A 75 3.00 10.19 -2.98
N ILE A 76 3.98 10.72 -2.27
CA ILE A 76 5.29 10.08 -2.06
C ILE A 76 5.44 9.80 -0.57
N THR A 77 5.79 8.58 -0.20
CA THR A 77 5.86 8.16 1.21
C THR A 77 7.26 8.28 1.80
N ASP A 78 8.32 8.02 1.04
CA ASP A 78 9.72 8.06 1.49
C ASP A 78 10.65 8.57 0.38
N ILE A 79 11.92 8.83 0.74
CA ILE A 79 13.00 9.29 -0.14
C ILE A 79 13.71 8.15 -0.90
N HIS A 80 13.48 6.89 -0.53
CA HIS A 80 14.15 5.75 -1.15
C HIS A 80 13.74 5.58 -2.61
N GLY A 81 14.64 5.02 -3.43
CA GLY A 81 14.44 4.90 -4.88
C GLY A 81 13.32 3.95 -5.31
N ASP A 82 12.83 3.12 -4.42
CA ASP A 82 11.66 2.24 -4.61
C ASP A 82 10.32 2.91 -4.22
N HIS A 83 10.36 4.17 -3.73
CA HIS A 83 9.20 5.04 -3.46
C HIS A 83 9.24 6.34 -4.25
N TYR A 84 10.42 6.81 -4.65
CA TYR A 84 10.61 8.13 -5.22
C TYR A 84 11.36 8.10 -6.57
N ASP A 85 10.64 8.42 -7.63
CA ASP A 85 11.15 8.57 -9.01
C ASP A 85 10.58 9.85 -9.63
N PRO A 86 11.36 10.95 -9.68
CA PRO A 86 10.90 12.23 -10.24
C PRO A 86 10.45 12.12 -11.70
N ALA A 87 11.06 11.24 -12.50
CA ALA A 87 10.69 11.05 -13.89
C ALA A 87 9.31 10.38 -14.02
N ALA A 88 9.03 9.36 -13.17
CA ALA A 88 7.72 8.74 -13.10
C ALA A 88 6.65 9.74 -12.64
N VAL A 89 6.94 10.55 -11.62
CA VAL A 89 6.07 11.63 -11.16
C VAL A 89 5.74 12.60 -12.29
N ALA A 90 6.74 13.11 -13.01
CA ALA A 90 6.55 14.05 -14.12
C ALA A 90 5.70 13.44 -15.24
N LYS A 91 5.88 12.16 -15.56
CA LYS A 91 5.15 11.43 -16.60
C LYS A 91 3.66 11.24 -16.27
N LEU A 92 3.36 10.96 -15.01
CA LEU A 92 2.00 10.58 -14.58
C LEU A 92 1.18 11.75 -14.04
N ARG A 93 1.82 12.86 -13.69
CA ARG A 93 1.16 14.04 -13.13
C ARG A 93 0.31 14.75 -14.20
N LYS A 94 -1.00 14.88 -13.98
CA LYS A 94 -1.82 15.80 -14.80
C LYS A 94 -1.35 17.24 -14.64
N PRO A 95 -1.60 18.14 -15.60
CA PRO A 95 -1.30 19.56 -15.43
C PRO A 95 -1.91 20.10 -14.12
N ASN A 96 -1.08 20.78 -13.32
CA ASN A 96 -1.44 21.36 -12.02
C ASN A 96 -1.91 20.37 -10.93
N ALA A 97 -1.84 19.06 -11.14
CA ALA A 97 -2.12 18.10 -10.09
C ALA A 97 -1.12 18.27 -8.94
N PRO A 98 -1.56 18.29 -7.67
CA PRO A 98 -0.65 18.36 -6.55
C PRO A 98 0.20 17.10 -6.42
N VAL A 99 1.46 17.27 -5.98
CA VAL A 99 2.33 16.18 -5.54
C VAL A 99 2.60 16.40 -4.07
N VAL A 100 2.10 15.51 -3.22
CA VAL A 100 2.26 15.58 -1.78
C VAL A 100 3.45 14.75 -1.36
N VAL A 101 4.31 15.33 -0.55
CA VAL A 101 5.57 14.71 -0.16
C VAL A 101 5.91 14.98 1.32
N PRO A 102 6.70 14.13 1.99
CA PRO A 102 7.34 14.48 3.25
C PRO A 102 8.44 15.54 3.03
N GLN A 103 8.80 16.25 4.10
CA GLN A 103 9.84 17.29 4.04
C GLN A 103 11.16 16.78 3.44
N ALA A 104 11.56 15.55 3.80
CA ALA A 104 12.81 14.95 3.29
C ALA A 104 12.83 14.81 1.75
N VAL A 105 11.70 14.51 1.13
CA VAL A 105 11.58 14.47 -0.35
C VAL A 105 11.60 15.88 -0.94
N ALA A 106 10.92 16.85 -0.29
CA ALA A 106 10.94 18.25 -0.75
C ALA A 106 12.35 18.84 -0.73
N ASP A 107 13.15 18.49 0.26
CA ASP A 107 14.54 18.96 0.42
C ASP A 107 15.46 18.45 -0.70
N MET A 108 15.09 17.38 -1.42
CA MET A 108 15.81 16.92 -2.62
C MET A 108 15.64 17.86 -3.82
N LYS A 109 14.65 18.75 -3.81
CA LYS A 109 14.40 19.80 -4.84
C LYS A 109 14.25 19.28 -6.28
N GLN A 110 13.77 18.04 -6.44
CA GLN A 110 13.61 17.40 -7.75
C GLN A 110 12.18 17.46 -8.29
N ILE A 111 11.21 17.78 -7.43
CA ILE A 111 9.81 18.00 -7.82
C ILE A 111 9.51 19.50 -7.75
N PRO A 112 9.03 20.13 -8.84
CA PRO A 112 8.66 21.53 -8.81
C PRO A 112 7.37 21.73 -8.00
N ASN A 113 7.41 22.69 -7.05
CA ASN A 113 6.29 23.12 -6.22
C ASN A 113 5.53 21.95 -5.55
N PRO A 114 6.20 21.10 -4.75
CA PRO A 114 5.54 20.04 -4.04
C PRO A 114 4.68 20.60 -2.90
N THR A 115 3.60 19.92 -2.57
CA THR A 115 2.85 20.16 -1.34
C THR A 115 3.49 19.38 -0.22
N VAL A 116 4.11 20.05 0.73
CA VAL A 116 4.76 19.39 1.86
C VAL A 116 3.75 19.13 2.97
N MET A 117 3.65 17.87 3.38
CA MET A 117 2.95 17.51 4.62
C MET A 117 3.98 17.04 5.64
N VAL A 118 4.06 17.75 6.77
CA VAL A 118 5.00 17.40 7.84
C VAL A 118 4.43 16.28 8.72
N ASN A 119 5.32 15.48 9.31
CA ASN A 119 4.93 14.50 10.32
C ASN A 119 4.36 15.23 11.54
N ALA A 120 3.04 15.19 11.70
CA ALA A 120 2.38 15.79 12.83
C ALA A 120 2.60 14.98 14.12
N THR A 121 2.65 15.66 15.24
CA THR A 121 2.61 15.00 16.57
C THR A 121 1.19 14.66 17.00
N MET A 122 0.19 15.21 16.31
CA MET A 122 -1.24 14.97 16.50
C MET A 122 -1.93 14.85 15.13
N ARG A 123 -3.12 14.23 15.08
CA ARG A 123 -3.96 14.09 13.87
C ARG A 123 -4.50 15.46 13.40
N THR A 124 -3.65 16.38 13.10
CA THR A 124 -4.02 17.74 12.62
C THR A 124 -3.53 18.03 11.21
N ASN A 125 -2.79 17.11 10.61
CA ASN A 125 -2.22 17.31 9.28
C ASN A 125 -3.16 16.73 8.19
N GLU A 126 -4.30 17.41 8.03
CA GLU A 126 -5.34 17.08 7.08
C GLU A 126 -5.40 18.21 6.03
N GLN A 127 -5.34 17.87 4.74
CA GLN A 127 -5.41 18.84 3.65
C GLN A 127 -6.44 18.43 2.60
N ALA A 128 -7.27 19.37 2.17
CA ALA A 128 -8.16 19.21 1.02
C ALA A 128 -7.40 19.58 -0.25
N LEU A 129 -7.18 18.62 -1.14
CA LEU A 129 -6.41 18.75 -2.36
C LEU A 129 -7.10 18.00 -3.52
N ALA A 130 -7.28 18.66 -4.66
CA ALA A 130 -7.86 18.05 -5.87
C ALA A 130 -9.25 17.41 -5.67
N GLY A 131 -10.04 17.85 -4.68
CA GLY A 131 -11.34 17.27 -4.34
C GLY A 131 -11.24 16.04 -3.42
N LEU A 132 -10.07 15.81 -2.81
CA LEU A 132 -9.77 14.72 -1.88
C LEU A 132 -9.34 15.30 -0.55
N THR A 133 -9.48 14.54 0.53
CA THR A 133 -8.84 14.85 1.81
C THR A 133 -7.67 13.89 2.03
N ILE A 134 -6.49 14.44 2.29
CA ILE A 134 -5.28 13.68 2.57
C ILE A 134 -4.90 13.90 4.03
N ILE A 135 -4.66 12.80 4.76
CA ILE A 135 -4.21 12.83 6.15
C ILE A 135 -2.85 12.14 6.20
N SER A 136 -1.81 12.83 6.63
CA SER A 136 -0.51 12.19 6.81
C SER A 136 -0.45 11.43 8.13
N VAL A 137 0.16 10.26 8.11
CA VAL A 137 0.37 9.37 9.26
C VAL A 137 1.88 9.12 9.35
N PRO A 138 2.55 9.36 10.48
CA PRO A 138 3.97 9.07 10.62
C PRO A 138 4.31 7.62 10.26
N ALA A 139 5.34 7.42 9.43
CA ALA A 139 5.88 6.13 9.06
C ALA A 139 7.35 6.06 9.48
N TYR A 140 7.71 5.07 10.31
CA TYR A 140 9.07 4.93 10.82
C TYR A 140 9.31 3.55 11.46
N ASN A 141 10.60 3.21 11.66
CA ASN A 141 11.00 2.04 12.43
C ASN A 141 11.09 2.37 13.92
N VAL A 142 10.69 1.39 14.75
CA VAL A 142 10.85 1.40 16.22
C VAL A 142 11.90 0.42 16.71
N GLN A 143 12.22 -0.62 15.91
CA GLN A 143 13.18 -1.66 16.25
C GLN A 143 14.22 -1.90 15.15
N ARG A 144 13.82 -1.87 13.86
CA ARG A 144 14.67 -2.31 12.74
C ARG A 144 15.58 -1.21 12.23
N GLY A 145 16.84 -1.56 12.07
CA GLY A 145 17.86 -0.68 11.54
C GLY A 145 19.18 -1.40 11.25
N PRO A 146 20.14 -0.75 10.60
CA PRO A 146 21.41 -1.34 10.22
C PRO A 146 22.35 -1.58 11.41
N ALA A 147 22.15 -0.87 12.54
CA ALA A 147 22.93 -1.00 13.76
C ALA A 147 22.15 -0.52 14.98
N PRO A 148 22.54 -0.84 16.22
CA PRO A 148 21.90 -0.35 17.43
C PRO A 148 21.77 1.17 17.43
N GLY A 149 20.54 1.67 17.66
CA GLY A 149 20.23 3.10 17.68
C GLY A 149 20.10 3.77 16.30
N GLN A 150 20.30 3.02 15.23
CA GLN A 150 20.05 3.47 13.85
C GLN A 150 18.79 2.78 13.30
N PHE A 151 18.04 3.49 12.46
CA PHE A 151 16.80 2.99 11.86
C PHE A 151 16.86 3.08 10.34
N TYR A 152 16.32 2.07 9.65
CA TYR A 152 16.15 2.14 8.18
C TYR A 152 15.27 3.31 7.79
N HIS A 153 14.17 3.53 8.53
CA HIS A 153 13.24 4.64 8.35
C HIS A 153 13.18 5.44 9.66
N PRO A 154 14.04 6.47 9.82
CA PRO A 154 14.03 7.30 11.02
C PRO A 154 12.71 8.08 11.17
N ARG A 155 12.26 8.25 12.40
CA ARG A 155 11.06 9.05 12.70
C ARG A 155 11.20 10.48 12.16
N GLY A 156 10.17 10.95 11.45
CA GLY A 156 10.13 12.30 10.86
C GLY A 156 10.56 12.35 9.40
N ARG A 157 11.11 11.25 8.82
CA ARG A 157 11.54 11.21 7.43
C ARG A 157 10.41 10.86 6.48
N GLY A 158 9.79 9.69 6.66
CA GLY A 158 8.71 9.16 5.83
C GLY A 158 7.33 9.33 6.46
N GLN A 159 6.30 9.09 5.66
CA GLN A 159 4.91 9.10 6.12
C GLN A 159 4.01 8.22 5.24
N GLY A 160 3.00 7.62 5.87
CA GLY A 160 1.87 7.05 5.17
C GLY A 160 0.76 8.08 4.97
N TYR A 161 -0.29 7.68 4.24
CA TYR A 161 -1.41 8.56 3.94
C TYR A 161 -2.75 7.85 4.07
N VAL A 162 -3.72 8.51 4.72
CA VAL A 162 -5.13 8.20 4.50
C VAL A 162 -5.62 9.09 3.37
N VAL A 163 -6.10 8.46 2.29
CA VAL A 163 -6.74 9.11 1.15
C VAL A 163 -8.25 8.96 1.32
N ALA A 164 -8.95 10.07 1.48
CA ALA A 164 -10.41 10.10 1.50
C ALA A 164 -10.94 10.77 0.24
N PHE A 165 -11.86 10.09 -0.44
CA PHE A 165 -12.40 10.53 -1.73
C PHE A 165 -13.52 11.59 -1.55
N THR A 166 -13.19 12.64 -0.84
CA THR A 166 -13.99 13.85 -0.63
C THR A 166 -13.11 14.97 -0.09
N ASP A 167 -13.43 16.21 -0.37
CA ASP A 167 -12.82 17.40 0.23
C ASP A 167 -13.55 17.85 1.51
N LYS A 168 -14.63 17.16 1.88
CA LYS A 168 -15.45 17.49 3.04
C LYS A 168 -14.96 16.75 4.27
N LEU A 169 -14.15 17.40 5.08
CA LEU A 169 -13.57 16.83 6.29
C LEU A 169 -14.62 16.26 7.28
N ALA A 170 -15.79 16.89 7.35
CA ALA A 170 -16.91 16.37 8.15
C ALA A 170 -17.37 14.99 7.67
N ALA A 171 -17.45 14.76 6.35
CA ALA A 171 -17.81 13.47 5.78
C ALA A 171 -16.75 12.39 6.08
N VAL A 172 -15.47 12.76 6.05
CA VAL A 172 -14.36 11.87 6.46
C VAL A 172 -14.54 11.42 7.90
N ARG A 173 -14.75 12.36 8.81
CA ARG A 173 -14.91 12.09 10.26
C ARG A 173 -16.18 11.29 10.58
N GLN A 174 -17.22 11.40 9.76
CA GLN A 174 -18.48 10.67 9.89
C GLN A 174 -18.52 9.36 9.10
N ASN A 175 -17.40 8.93 8.50
CA ASN A 175 -17.28 7.74 7.66
C ASN A 175 -18.24 7.72 6.44
N GLN A 176 -18.54 8.88 5.90
CA GLN A 176 -19.40 9.09 4.74
C GLN A 176 -18.64 9.20 3.42
N ALA A 177 -17.33 8.91 3.44
CA ALA A 177 -16.45 8.88 2.27
C ALA A 177 -15.65 7.59 2.22
N GLY A 178 -15.30 7.14 1.03
CA GLY A 178 -14.34 6.06 0.84
C GLY A 178 -12.96 6.48 1.35
N GLN A 179 -12.32 5.64 2.17
CA GLN A 179 -11.02 5.93 2.79
C GLN A 179 -10.06 4.76 2.59
N VAL A 180 -8.86 5.05 2.08
CA VAL A 180 -7.77 4.07 1.92
C VAL A 180 -6.55 4.58 2.67
N TYR A 181 -6.00 3.75 3.55
CA TYR A 181 -4.71 3.99 4.19
C TYR A 181 -3.61 3.24 3.44
N VAL A 182 -2.56 3.96 3.05
CA VAL A 182 -1.31 3.40 2.51
C VAL A 182 -0.22 3.72 3.52
N ALA A 183 0.37 2.70 4.13
CA ALA A 183 1.23 2.88 5.30
C ALA A 183 2.60 3.47 4.98
N GLY A 184 3.14 3.28 3.75
CA GLY A 184 4.54 3.56 3.46
C GLY A 184 5.46 2.59 4.19
N ASP A 185 6.75 2.90 4.25
CA ASP A 185 7.73 2.08 4.94
C ASP A 185 7.74 2.36 6.43
N THR A 186 7.20 1.42 7.19
CA THR A 186 7.01 1.57 8.63
C THR A 186 6.98 0.23 9.35
N GLU A 187 7.25 0.25 10.64
CA GLU A 187 6.76 -0.73 11.60
C GLU A 187 5.41 -0.26 12.19
N CYS A 188 4.80 -1.06 13.07
CA CYS A 188 3.57 -0.66 13.75
C CYS A 188 3.87 0.46 14.74
N VAL A 189 3.35 1.65 14.49
CA VAL A 189 3.58 2.85 15.31
C VAL A 189 2.29 3.34 15.97
N PRO A 190 2.35 3.98 17.15
CA PRO A 190 1.17 4.43 17.89
C PRO A 190 0.23 5.33 17.07
N ALA A 191 0.77 6.18 16.19
CA ALA A 191 -0.05 7.03 15.32
C ALA A 191 -0.94 6.22 14.38
N MET A 192 -0.46 5.07 13.89
CA MET A 192 -1.24 4.18 13.04
C MET A 192 -2.47 3.64 13.78
N THR A 193 -2.31 3.19 15.02
CA THR A 193 -3.41 2.63 15.80
C THR A 193 -4.39 3.67 16.34
N THR A 194 -3.97 4.93 16.44
CA THR A 194 -4.82 6.01 16.99
C THR A 194 -5.43 6.93 15.95
N TRP A 195 -4.76 7.11 14.78
CA TRP A 195 -5.21 8.05 13.75
C TRP A 195 -5.89 7.37 12.56
N VAL A 196 -5.49 6.12 12.26
CA VAL A 196 -6.10 5.35 11.17
C VAL A 196 -7.35 4.65 11.71
N THR A 197 -8.46 5.36 11.73
CA THR A 197 -9.74 4.84 12.23
C THR A 197 -10.76 4.77 11.12
N ASN A 198 -11.56 3.68 11.10
CA ASN A 198 -12.70 3.51 10.20
C ASN A 198 -12.37 3.56 8.70
N VAL A 199 -11.13 3.20 8.30
CA VAL A 199 -10.77 3.11 6.89
C VAL A 199 -11.40 1.89 6.25
N ASN A 200 -11.78 2.02 4.98
CA ASN A 200 -12.31 0.91 4.19
C ASN A 200 -11.20 -0.10 3.87
N VAL A 201 -10.01 0.41 3.54
CA VAL A 201 -8.87 -0.41 3.16
C VAL A 201 -7.62 0.09 3.88
N ALA A 202 -6.79 -0.84 4.37
CA ALA A 202 -5.43 -0.56 4.83
C ALA A 202 -4.43 -1.39 4.05
N MET A 203 -3.39 -0.74 3.53
CA MET A 203 -2.29 -1.37 2.81
C MET A 203 -1.06 -1.38 3.71
N MET A 204 -0.53 -2.59 4.00
CA MET A 204 0.51 -2.81 5.01
C MET A 204 1.79 -3.39 4.40
N PRO A 205 2.96 -2.76 4.66
CA PRO A 205 4.24 -3.26 4.16
C PRO A 205 4.72 -4.47 4.97
N MET A 206 5.42 -5.40 4.30
CA MET A 206 5.98 -6.59 4.93
C MET A 206 7.37 -6.91 4.36
N ASN A 207 8.23 -5.91 4.17
CA ASN A 207 9.53 -6.06 3.52
C ASN A 207 10.66 -6.17 4.56
N LEU A 208 11.06 -7.39 4.94
CA LEU A 208 12.21 -7.58 5.81
C LEU A 208 13.55 -7.38 5.07
N PRO A 209 14.56 -6.82 5.75
CA PRO A 209 14.60 -6.44 7.17
C PRO A 209 14.06 -5.04 7.47
N TYR A 210 13.45 -4.37 6.52
CA TYR A 210 13.19 -2.93 6.52
C TYR A 210 11.91 -2.53 7.25
N THR A 211 10.86 -3.35 7.17
CA THR A 211 9.55 -3.05 7.76
C THR A 211 9.08 -4.17 8.71
N MET A 212 7.98 -4.84 8.45
CA MET A 212 7.36 -5.83 9.33
C MET A 212 7.43 -7.25 8.75
N THR A 213 7.35 -8.25 9.63
CA THR A 213 6.95 -9.61 9.24
C THR A 213 5.46 -9.65 8.93
N PRO A 214 4.95 -10.68 8.21
CA PRO A 214 3.52 -10.88 8.02
C PRO A 214 2.74 -10.93 9.35
N ALA A 215 3.29 -11.56 10.37
CA ALA A 215 2.65 -11.65 11.69
C ALA A 215 2.57 -10.31 12.43
N GLU A 216 3.63 -9.49 12.37
CA GLU A 216 3.63 -8.14 12.96
C GLU A 216 2.66 -7.21 12.25
N ALA A 217 2.64 -7.23 10.90
CA ALA A 217 1.69 -6.46 10.12
C ALA A 217 0.23 -6.86 10.43
N ALA A 218 -0.04 -8.16 10.55
CA ALA A 218 -1.35 -8.66 10.94
C ALA A 218 -1.74 -8.27 12.36
N ALA A 219 -0.81 -8.30 13.32
CA ALA A 219 -1.05 -7.83 14.68
C ALA A 219 -1.43 -6.34 14.69
N CYS A 220 -0.68 -5.52 13.98
CA CYS A 220 -0.95 -4.09 13.84
C CYS A 220 -2.34 -3.80 13.26
N VAL A 221 -2.73 -4.53 12.22
CA VAL A 221 -4.06 -4.38 11.58
C VAL A 221 -5.20 -4.74 12.55
N LYS A 222 -5.00 -5.70 13.45
CA LYS A 222 -5.99 -6.06 14.48
C LYS A 222 -6.27 -4.91 15.45
N ASP A 223 -5.32 -4.01 15.66
CA ASP A 223 -5.48 -2.88 16.60
C ASP A 223 -6.41 -1.80 16.04
N PHE A 224 -6.26 -1.39 14.77
CA PHE A 224 -7.07 -0.32 14.17
C PHE A 224 -8.22 -0.82 13.25
N LYS A 225 -8.32 -2.13 13.00
CA LYS A 225 -9.47 -2.86 12.43
C LYS A 225 -10.06 -2.22 11.17
N PRO A 226 -9.32 -2.14 10.05
CA PRO A 226 -9.89 -1.74 8.77
C PRO A 226 -10.94 -2.80 8.33
N LYS A 227 -11.82 -2.46 7.39
CA LYS A 227 -12.73 -3.45 6.80
C LYS A 227 -11.94 -4.47 5.96
N ILE A 228 -10.99 -3.98 5.17
CA ILE A 228 -10.15 -4.79 4.28
C ILE A 228 -8.68 -4.47 4.54
N ALA A 229 -7.83 -5.49 4.60
CA ALA A 229 -6.40 -5.37 4.67
C ALA A 229 -5.75 -5.95 3.41
N ILE A 230 -4.78 -5.23 2.85
CA ILE A 230 -4.02 -5.63 1.65
C ILE A 230 -2.54 -5.60 2.01
N PRO A 231 -1.84 -6.75 2.04
CA PRO A 231 -0.39 -6.75 2.13
C PRO A 231 0.21 -6.25 0.82
N TYR A 232 1.16 -5.34 0.92
CA TYR A 232 1.90 -4.82 -0.23
C TYR A 232 3.37 -4.65 0.15
N HIS A 233 4.24 -4.29 -0.79
CA HIS A 233 5.67 -4.07 -0.52
C HIS A 233 6.27 -5.23 0.31
N TYR A 234 6.08 -6.49 -0.17
CA TYR A 234 6.41 -7.69 0.60
C TYR A 234 7.54 -8.53 -0.01
N MET A 235 8.42 -7.94 -0.81
CA MET A 235 9.49 -8.66 -1.51
C MET A 235 10.13 -9.75 -0.64
N GLY A 236 10.05 -11.01 -1.11
CA GLY A 236 10.62 -12.16 -0.39
C GLY A 236 9.78 -12.69 0.78
N GLN A 237 8.70 -11.99 1.21
CA GLN A 237 7.77 -12.49 2.21
C GLN A 237 6.56 -13.16 1.54
N LYS A 238 5.85 -14.00 2.32
CA LYS A 238 4.65 -14.72 1.87
C LYS A 238 3.40 -13.98 2.32
N PRO A 239 2.65 -13.33 1.41
CA PRO A 239 1.44 -12.60 1.79
C PRO A 239 0.33 -13.53 2.33
N GLU A 240 0.39 -14.83 2.04
CA GLU A 240 -0.52 -15.83 2.60
C GLU A 240 -0.37 -15.95 4.12
N GLU A 241 0.84 -15.80 4.68
CA GLU A 241 1.06 -15.84 6.13
C GLU A 241 0.37 -14.67 6.84
N PHE A 242 0.29 -13.50 6.20
CA PHE A 242 -0.51 -12.37 6.69
C PHE A 242 -2.00 -12.69 6.68
N ALA A 243 -2.51 -13.29 5.60
CA ALA A 243 -3.90 -13.69 5.50
C ALA A 243 -4.25 -14.77 6.55
N ASP A 244 -3.38 -15.76 6.75
CA ASP A 244 -3.56 -16.80 7.76
C ASP A 244 -3.61 -16.24 9.18
N ALA A 245 -2.77 -15.26 9.49
CA ALA A 245 -2.75 -14.59 10.79
C ALA A 245 -4.02 -13.76 11.10
N LEU A 246 -4.82 -13.42 10.08
CA LEU A 246 -6.07 -12.69 10.20
C LEU A 246 -7.32 -13.58 10.12
N LYS A 247 -7.16 -14.91 9.94
CA LYS A 247 -8.29 -15.86 9.99
C LYS A 247 -9.04 -15.76 11.31
N GLY A 248 -10.37 -15.83 11.22
CA GLY A 248 -11.25 -15.73 12.39
C GLY A 248 -11.48 -14.30 12.91
N THR A 249 -10.89 -13.28 12.29
CA THR A 249 -11.23 -11.86 12.51
C THR A 249 -12.32 -11.41 11.53
N MET A 250 -12.89 -10.21 11.75
CA MET A 250 -13.83 -9.59 10.82
C MET A 250 -13.11 -8.79 9.69
N ILE A 251 -11.80 -8.85 9.62
CA ILE A 251 -11.00 -8.14 8.63
C ILE A 251 -10.88 -9.01 7.37
N GLU A 252 -11.43 -8.54 6.26
CA GLU A 252 -11.25 -9.21 4.96
C GLU A 252 -9.81 -9.00 4.47
N VAL A 253 -9.14 -10.05 4.00
CA VAL A 253 -7.81 -9.93 3.39
C VAL A 253 -7.92 -10.11 1.89
N ARG A 254 -7.34 -9.18 1.14
CA ARG A 254 -7.22 -9.30 -0.32
C ARG A 254 -5.77 -9.34 -0.73
N LEU A 255 -5.38 -10.42 -1.40
CA LEU A 255 -4.05 -10.60 -1.94
C LEU A 255 -4.02 -10.11 -3.39
N LEU A 256 -3.08 -9.21 -3.70
CA LEU A 256 -2.83 -8.71 -5.04
C LEU A 256 -1.46 -9.13 -5.55
N ASN A 257 -1.31 -9.16 -6.87
CA ASN A 257 -0.04 -9.47 -7.51
C ASN A 257 0.83 -8.20 -7.65
N TRP A 258 1.69 -7.98 -6.67
CA TRP A 258 2.66 -6.86 -6.66
C TRP A 258 3.95 -7.20 -7.42
N TYR A 259 4.21 -8.47 -7.72
CA TYR A 259 5.42 -8.96 -8.36
C TYR A 259 5.05 -9.95 -9.46
N PRO A 260 4.46 -9.48 -10.59
CA PRO A 260 4.15 -10.34 -11.70
C PRO A 260 5.43 -10.98 -12.22
N LYS A 261 5.41 -12.31 -12.46
CA LYS A 261 6.51 -12.99 -13.16
C LYS A 261 6.53 -12.47 -14.59
N THR A 262 7.66 -11.89 -15.00
CA THR A 262 7.96 -11.50 -16.38
C THR A 262 8.15 -12.73 -17.25
#